data_195388d2b24d25148953e235b9aedc4b
#
_entry.id   195388d2b24d25148953e235b9aedc4b
#
_cell.length_a   1.000
_cell.length_b   1.000
_cell.length_c   1.000
_cell.angle_alpha   90.00
_cell.angle_beta   90.00
_cell.angle_gamma   90.00
#
_symmetry.space_group_name_H-M   'P 1'
#
loop_
_entity.id
_entity.type
_entity.pdbx_description
1 polymer ?
#
loop_
_entity_poly.entity_id
_entity_poly.type
_entity_poly.pdbx_seq_one_letter_code
_entity_poly.pdbx_strand_id
1 'polypeptide(L)' 'MTKRRRRMEVTIKDKNTGKEETFVSIRKASVYMNISAMQISRIIRGTRRNLTNYYITTD' A
#
# COMPACT_ATOMS: atom_id res chain seq x y z
N MET A 1 -21.89 0.94 16.83
CA MET A 1 -21.58 0.78 16.31
C MET A 1 -20.98 0.19 15.86
N THR A 2 -20.74 -0.04 15.52
CA THR A 2 -20.12 -0.59 15.11
C THR A 2 -19.25 -0.58 14.53
N LYS A 3 -18.57 -0.87 14.34
CA LYS A 3 -17.75 -0.92 13.86
C LYS A 3 -17.40 -1.65 13.21
N ARG A 4 -17.26 -1.79 12.54
CA ARG A 4 -17.00 -2.39 11.87
C ARG A 4 -15.97 -2.70 11.27
N ARG A 5 -15.73 -3.37 10.67
CA ARG A 5 -14.58 -3.72 10.25
C ARG A 5 -13.91 -2.72 9.62
N ARG A 6 -12.71 -2.54 9.73
CA ARG A 6 -12.09 -1.60 9.10
C ARG A 6 -11.40 -2.05 7.95
N ARG A 7 -11.35 -1.35 6.86
CA ARG A 7 -10.56 -1.66 5.79
C ARG A 7 -9.29 -1.01 5.95
N MET A 8 -8.25 -1.59 5.48
CA MET A 8 -6.94 -1.01 5.50
C MET A 8 -6.75 -0.28 4.20
N GLU A 9 -6.78 1.02 4.23
CA GLU A 9 -6.54 1.82 3.04
C GLU A 9 -5.06 2.01 2.85
N VAL A 10 -4.59 1.82 1.62
CA VAL A 10 -3.18 1.92 1.28
C VAL A 10 -2.97 3.07 0.34
N THR A 11 -2.08 3.99 0.68
CA THR A 11 -1.75 5.12 -0.17
C THR A 11 -0.38 4.89 -0.79
N ILE A 12 -0.33 4.99 -2.10
CA ILE A 12 0.89 4.80 -2.87
C ILE A 12 1.29 6.14 -3.46
N LYS A 13 2.49 6.60 -3.18
CA LYS A 13 2.97 7.88 -3.70
C LYS A 13 4.19 7.64 -4.56
N ASP A 14 4.14 8.09 -5.81
CA ASP A 14 5.23 7.94 -6.75
C ASP A 14 6.39 8.82 -6.32
N LYS A 15 7.58 8.26 -6.18
CA LYS A 15 8.76 9.00 -5.74
C LYS A 15 9.25 10.00 -6.76
N ASN A 16 8.96 9.76 -8.03
CA ASN A 16 9.42 10.65 -9.09
C ASN A 16 8.49 11.82 -9.33
N THR A 17 7.20 11.56 -9.40
CA THR A 17 6.23 12.59 -9.74
C THR A 17 5.50 13.17 -8.53
N GLY A 18 5.49 12.45 -7.41
CA GLY A 18 4.75 12.88 -6.24
C GLY A 18 3.27 12.57 -6.31
N LYS A 19 2.84 11.88 -7.36
CA LYS A 19 1.43 11.56 -7.52
C LYS A 19 1.00 10.50 -6.52
N GLU A 20 -0.13 10.71 -5.89
CA GLU A 20 -0.66 9.77 -4.89
C GLU A 20 -1.92 9.08 -5.39
N GLU A 21 -2.05 7.83 -4.99
CA GLU A 21 -3.25 7.06 -5.26
C GLU A 21 -3.59 6.29 -4.00
N THR A 22 -4.85 6.27 -3.63
CA THR A 22 -5.31 5.53 -2.45
C THR A 22 -6.15 4.36 -2.88
N PHE A 23 -5.85 3.19 -2.32
CA PHE A 23 -6.56 1.96 -2.65
C PHE A 23 -7.24 1.41 -1.41
N VAL A 24 -8.39 0.78 -1.60
CA VAL A 24 -9.15 0.27 -0.46
C VAL A 24 -8.62 -1.06 0.06
N SER A 25 -7.65 -1.64 -0.61
CA SER A 25 -7.07 -2.90 -0.15
C SER A 25 -5.65 -3.05 -0.69
N ILE A 26 -4.89 -3.87 0.02
CA ILE A 26 -3.53 -4.18 -0.42
C ILE A 26 -3.53 -4.87 -1.77
N ARG A 27 -4.55 -5.71 -2.01
CA ARG A 27 -4.63 -6.41 -3.27
C ARG A 27 -4.75 -5.45 -4.46
N LYS A 28 -5.57 -4.41 -4.31
CA LYS A 28 -5.71 -3.44 -5.39
C LYS A 28 -4.43 -2.66 -5.58
N ALA A 29 -3.75 -2.32 -4.49
CA ALA A 29 -2.47 -1.64 -4.60
C ALA A 29 -1.44 -2.52 -5.28
N SER A 30 -1.47 -3.82 -5.04
CA SER A 30 -0.50 -4.73 -5.63
C SER A 30 -0.66 -4.79 -7.15
N VAL A 31 -1.88 -4.73 -7.63
CA VAL A 31 -2.12 -4.72 -9.07
C VAL A 31 -1.57 -3.43 -9.67
N TYR A 32 -1.81 -2.32 -9.00
CA TYR A 32 -1.31 -1.03 -9.47
C TYR A 32 0.21 -1.01 -9.55
N MET A 33 0.87 -1.56 -8.53
CA MET A 33 2.32 -1.54 -8.46
C MET A 33 2.98 -2.71 -9.18
N ASN A 34 2.17 -3.69 -9.59
CA ASN A 34 2.67 -4.87 -10.28
C ASN A 34 3.62 -5.69 -9.41
N ILE A 35 3.31 -5.80 -8.12
CA ILE A 35 4.05 -6.66 -7.20
C ILE A 35 3.03 -7.43 -6.38
N SER A 36 3.49 -8.41 -5.62
CA SER A 36 2.56 -9.25 -4.90
C SER A 36 2.02 -8.54 -3.67
N ALA A 37 0.81 -8.88 -3.28
CA ALA A 37 0.20 -8.29 -2.09
C ALA A 37 1.01 -8.64 -0.84
N MET A 38 1.64 -9.82 -0.83
CA MET A 38 2.46 -10.22 0.29
C MET A 38 3.67 -9.31 0.45
N GLN A 39 4.27 -8.88 -0.65
CA GLN A 39 5.39 -7.96 -0.59
C GLN A 39 4.97 -6.63 0.01
N ILE A 40 3.82 -6.12 -0.40
CA ILE A 40 3.31 -4.86 0.14
C ILE A 40 3.05 -5.00 1.64
N SER A 41 2.45 -6.12 2.04
CA SER A 41 2.17 -6.37 3.45
C SER A 41 3.44 -6.36 4.27
N ARG A 42 4.50 -7.00 3.77
CA ARG A 42 5.77 -7.04 4.49
C ARG A 42 6.44 -5.69 4.57
N ILE A 43 6.31 -4.90 3.53
CA ILE A 43 6.87 -3.55 3.54
C ILE A 43 6.15 -2.71 4.59
N ILE A 44 4.84 -2.83 4.66
CA ILE A 44 4.04 -2.08 5.63
C ILE A 44 4.42 -2.48 7.05
N ARG A 45 4.66 -3.77 7.26
CA ARG A 45 5.03 -4.25 8.59
C ARG A 45 6.47 -3.93 8.96
N GLY A 46 7.26 -3.53 7.98
CA GLY A 46 8.66 -3.23 8.24
C GLY A 46 9.57 -4.44 8.20
N THR A 47 9.07 -5.60 7.77
CA THR A 47 9.89 -6.80 7.69
C THR A 47 10.62 -6.91 6.37
N ARG A 48 10.28 -6.02 5.41
CA ARG A 48 10.93 -6.04 4.12
C ARG A 48 11.23 -4.61 3.71
N ARG A 49 12.44 -4.38 3.20
CA ARG A 49 12.81 -3.06 2.76
C ARG A 49 12.02 -2.68 1.51
N ASN A 50 11.57 -1.44 1.44
CA ASN A 50 10.84 -0.96 0.29
C ASN A 50 11.81 -0.57 -0.81
N LEU A 51 11.96 -1.43 -1.80
CA LEU A 51 12.85 -1.18 -2.93
C LEU A 51 12.07 -0.68 -4.15
N THR A 52 10.79 -0.40 -3.98
CA THR A 52 9.96 0.05 -5.09
C THR A 52 10.14 1.55 -5.30
N ASN A 53 9.60 2.05 -6.41
CA ASN A 53 9.67 3.46 -6.72
C ASN A 53 8.50 4.22 -6.11
N TYR A 54 7.91 3.68 -5.04
CA TYR A 54 6.75 4.26 -4.40
C TYR A 54 6.88 4.26 -2.89
N TYR A 55 6.33 5.30 -2.27
CA TYR A 55 6.15 5.28 -0.83
C TYR A 55 4.83 4.59 -0.56
N ILE A 56 4.78 3.74 0.42
CA ILE A 56 3.58 2.98 0.76
C ILE A 56 3.22 3.31 2.20
N THR A 57 2.02 3.86 2.39
CA THR A 57 1.54 4.19 3.73
C THR A 57 0.16 3.62 3.92
N THR A 58 -0.23 3.43 5.18
CA THR A 58 -1.56 2.93 5.51
C THR A 58 -2.19 3.82 6.56
N ASP A 59 -3.49 3.72 6.66
CA ASP A 59 -4.20 4.46 7.69
C ASP A 59 -3.85 3.99 9.06
#